data_ccb0b79c9ffa6049825f87f95923d340
#
_entry.id   ccb0b79c9ffa6049825f87f95923d340
#
_cell.length_a   1.000
_cell.length_b   1.000
_cell.length_c   1.000
_cell.angle_alpha   90.00
_cell.angle_beta   90.00
_cell.angle_gamma   90.00
#
_symmetry.space_group_name_H-M   'P 1'
#
loop_
_entity.id
_entity.type
_entity.pdbx_description
1 polymer ?
#
loop_
_entity_poly.entity_id
_entity_poly.type
_entity_poly.pdbx_seq_one_letter_code
_entity_poly.pdbx_strand_id
1 'polypeptide(L)'
;DNTLLRAPNLCWSDIRPAEVLAPVLDRLGAGLVVENEADLAALTTARVRPGAPGEHRDFIYLSGENGVGAGIVRNSEVWLGANGFAGEIGHIQVDPKGPECGCGNRGCLERFAGRRAILNAAGLPRGAGSEELLKACEDDASPHHERARRAVDAAADALGIALGTAINILDIPAVVLGGHLAPLTGLLAPPLQKILNRRVLASRWSAPQILPAPDDETPGATGGAWSLLEGVIADPAAWA
;
A
#
# COMPACT_ATOMS: atom_id res chain seq x y z
N ASP A 1 15.96 -16.40 1.92
CA ASP A 1 17.38 -16.08 2.16
C ASP A 1 17.63 -14.57 2.38
N ASN A 2 16.60 -13.80 2.68
CA ASN A 2 16.68 -12.34 2.94
C ASN A 2 17.40 -11.53 1.83
N THR A 3 17.36 -11.99 0.58
CA THR A 3 17.88 -11.25 -0.57
C THR A 3 16.81 -10.33 -1.12
N LEU A 4 17.12 -9.05 -1.22
CA LEU A 4 16.28 -8.08 -1.90
C LEU A 4 16.49 -8.23 -3.41
N LEU A 5 15.55 -8.91 -4.08
CA LEU A 5 15.69 -9.23 -5.50
C LEU A 5 15.55 -7.97 -6.37
N ARG A 6 14.59 -7.10 -6.07
CA ARG A 6 14.37 -5.87 -6.82
C ARG A 6 13.60 -4.81 -6.00
N ALA A 7 14.11 -3.58 -5.98
CA ALA A 7 13.41 -2.40 -5.47
C ALA A 7 13.54 -1.27 -6.50
N PRO A 8 12.59 -1.14 -7.46
CA PRO A 8 12.69 -0.17 -8.56
C PRO A 8 12.81 1.28 -8.08
N ASN A 9 12.14 1.62 -6.98
CA ASN A 9 12.16 2.97 -6.40
C ASN A 9 13.51 3.36 -5.79
N LEU A 10 14.33 2.36 -5.41
CA LEU A 10 15.68 2.54 -4.87
C LEU A 10 16.77 2.27 -5.92
N CYS A 11 16.40 1.82 -7.11
CA CYS A 11 17.33 1.31 -8.13
C CYS A 11 18.22 0.18 -7.62
N TRP A 12 17.68 -0.68 -6.73
CA TRP A 12 18.40 -1.81 -6.15
C TRP A 12 17.97 -3.12 -6.80
N SER A 13 18.94 -4.02 -7.03
CA SER A 13 18.72 -5.38 -7.49
C SER A 13 19.75 -6.31 -6.86
N ASP A 14 19.34 -7.51 -6.47
CA ASP A 14 20.18 -8.58 -5.94
C ASP A 14 21.05 -8.13 -4.74
N ILE A 15 20.48 -7.30 -3.87
CA ILE A 15 21.13 -6.81 -2.66
C ILE A 15 20.93 -7.82 -1.52
N ARG A 16 21.99 -8.08 -0.77
CA ARG A 16 21.95 -8.84 0.49
C ARG A 16 22.09 -7.88 1.67
N PRO A 17 20.97 -7.42 2.26
CA PRO A 17 21.04 -6.44 3.35
C PRO A 17 21.86 -6.92 4.55
N ALA A 18 21.87 -8.22 4.84
CA ALA A 18 22.69 -8.79 5.91
C ALA A 18 24.19 -8.54 5.72
N GLU A 19 24.70 -8.60 4.48
CA GLU A 19 26.11 -8.31 4.20
C GLU A 19 26.45 -6.83 4.42
N VAL A 20 25.55 -5.94 4.01
CA VAL A 20 25.71 -4.48 4.18
C VAL A 20 25.65 -4.10 5.67
N LEU A 21 24.79 -4.75 6.44
CA LEU A 21 24.53 -4.47 7.86
C LEU A 21 25.41 -5.31 8.81
N ALA A 22 26.25 -6.23 8.29
CA ALA A 22 27.03 -7.16 9.10
C ALA A 22 27.78 -6.49 10.27
N PRO A 23 28.46 -5.33 10.12
CA PRO A 23 29.18 -4.71 11.25
C PRO A 23 28.26 -4.28 12.39
N VAL A 24 26.99 -3.97 12.09
CA VAL A 24 25.99 -3.59 13.11
C VAL A 24 25.37 -4.83 13.73
N LEU A 25 25.01 -5.82 12.92
CA LEU A 25 24.40 -7.08 13.35
C LEU A 25 25.34 -7.85 14.27
N ASP A 26 26.62 -7.98 13.89
CA ASP A 26 27.66 -8.67 14.70
C ASP A 26 27.84 -7.97 16.06
N ARG A 27 27.90 -6.64 16.07
CA ARG A 27 28.04 -5.86 17.31
C ARG A 27 26.85 -6.04 18.26
N LEU A 28 25.65 -6.20 17.70
CA LEU A 28 24.40 -6.33 18.47
C LEU A 28 24.07 -7.79 18.80
N GLY A 29 24.76 -8.75 18.20
CA GLY A 29 24.40 -10.19 18.27
C GLY A 29 22.99 -10.44 17.71
N ALA A 30 22.55 -9.66 16.72
CA ALA A 30 21.19 -9.67 16.18
C ALA A 30 21.11 -10.39 14.83
N GLY A 31 19.97 -11.06 14.58
CA GLY A 31 19.59 -11.54 13.26
C GLY A 31 18.92 -10.45 12.41
N LEU A 32 18.73 -10.73 11.11
CA LEU A 32 18.01 -9.86 10.19
C LEU A 32 16.90 -10.63 9.50
N VAL A 33 15.70 -10.05 9.50
CA VAL A 33 14.56 -10.45 8.65
C VAL A 33 14.23 -9.29 7.72
N VAL A 34 14.03 -9.58 6.44
CA VAL A 34 13.68 -8.58 5.43
C VAL A 34 12.30 -8.92 4.89
N GLU A 35 11.36 -8.00 5.01
CA GLU A 35 9.98 -8.16 4.59
C GLU A 35 9.52 -6.94 3.77
N ASN A 36 8.43 -7.09 3.04
CA ASN A 36 7.86 -6.00 2.26
C ASN A 36 7.14 -5.01 3.19
N GLU A 37 7.39 -3.70 3.01
CA GLU A 37 6.79 -2.65 3.84
C GLU A 37 5.25 -2.65 3.81
N ALA A 38 4.65 -2.90 2.64
CA ALA A 38 3.20 -2.93 2.51
C ALA A 38 2.57 -4.15 3.21
N ASP A 39 3.26 -5.29 3.20
CA ASP A 39 2.85 -6.48 3.93
C ASP A 39 2.91 -6.25 5.44
N LEU A 40 4.00 -5.65 5.93
CA LEU A 40 4.13 -5.27 7.33
C LEU A 40 3.07 -4.25 7.75
N ALA A 41 2.83 -3.23 6.92
CA ALA A 41 1.78 -2.26 7.18
C ALA A 41 0.38 -2.91 7.21
N ALA A 42 0.11 -3.87 6.32
CA ALA A 42 -1.15 -4.61 6.32
C ALA A 42 -1.38 -5.40 7.62
N LEU A 43 -0.32 -5.86 8.26
CA LEU A 43 -0.40 -6.59 9.52
C LEU A 43 -1.02 -5.72 10.63
N THR A 44 -0.79 -4.40 10.66
CA THR A 44 -1.37 -3.49 11.66
C THR A 44 -2.89 -3.34 11.54
N THR A 45 -3.46 -3.67 10.39
CA THR A 45 -4.92 -3.76 10.20
C THR A 45 -5.44 -5.18 10.41
N ALA A 46 -4.65 -6.19 10.02
CA ALA A 46 -5.01 -7.61 10.19
C ALA A 46 -5.03 -8.03 11.66
N ARG A 47 -4.43 -7.25 12.55
CA ARG A 47 -4.31 -7.51 14.00
C ARG A 47 -4.82 -6.31 14.80
N VAL A 48 -5.39 -6.58 15.98
CA VAL A 48 -5.62 -5.54 17.01
C VAL A 48 -4.41 -5.39 17.92
N ARG A 49 -3.58 -6.41 18.02
CA ARG A 49 -2.30 -6.50 18.72
C ARG A 49 -1.59 -7.78 18.27
N PRO A 50 -0.29 -7.97 18.54
CA PRO A 50 0.43 -9.19 18.18
C PRO A 50 -0.31 -10.46 18.66
N GLY A 51 -0.52 -11.41 17.73
CA GLY A 51 -1.21 -12.67 17.97
C GLY A 51 -2.74 -12.60 18.09
N ALA A 52 -3.36 -11.42 17.93
CA ALA A 52 -4.82 -11.29 18.01
C ALA A 52 -5.42 -10.73 16.70
N PRO A 53 -6.29 -11.51 16.01
CA PRO A 53 -6.90 -11.08 14.75
C PRO A 53 -7.68 -9.78 14.89
N GLY A 54 -7.61 -8.93 13.85
CA GLY A 54 -8.41 -7.72 13.68
C GLY A 54 -9.84 -8.01 13.24
N GLU A 55 -10.62 -6.95 13.10
CA GLU A 55 -12.03 -7.02 12.67
C GLU A 55 -12.15 -7.53 11.22
N HIS A 56 -11.28 -7.03 10.33
CA HIS A 56 -11.27 -7.40 8.92
C HIS A 56 -10.30 -8.54 8.68
N ARG A 57 -10.81 -9.66 8.15
CA ARG A 57 -10.02 -10.87 7.93
C ARG A 57 -9.50 -11.01 6.51
N ASP A 58 -10.19 -10.40 5.56
CA ASP A 58 -9.89 -10.47 4.13
C ASP A 58 -9.95 -9.06 3.53
N PHE A 59 -8.81 -8.52 3.15
CA PHE A 59 -8.72 -7.17 2.56
C PHE A 59 -7.44 -7.00 1.73
N ILE A 60 -7.44 -5.99 0.87
CA ILE A 60 -6.25 -5.45 0.21
C ILE A 60 -5.87 -4.16 0.93
N TYR A 61 -4.70 -4.14 1.56
CA TYR A 61 -4.12 -2.93 2.12
C TYR A 61 -3.32 -2.21 1.04
N LEU A 62 -3.60 -0.95 0.78
CA LEU A 62 -2.79 -0.11 -0.11
C LEU A 62 -1.84 0.75 0.72
N SER A 63 -0.55 0.51 0.58
CA SER A 63 0.48 1.40 1.08
C SER A 63 0.94 2.32 -0.05
N GLY A 64 1.02 3.60 0.24
CA GLY A 64 1.42 4.57 -0.76
C GLY A 64 2.31 5.63 -0.16
N GLU A 65 3.62 5.51 -0.32
CA GLU A 65 4.57 6.56 0.00
C GLU A 65 5.22 7.08 -1.29
N ASN A 66 6.32 6.53 -1.72
CA ASN A 66 6.96 6.93 -2.97
C ASN A 66 6.33 6.26 -4.20
N GLY A 67 5.93 5.00 -4.07
CA GLY A 67 5.17 4.23 -5.04
C GLY A 67 3.80 3.83 -4.49
N VAL A 68 3.20 2.79 -5.04
CA VAL A 68 2.00 2.13 -4.52
C VAL A 68 2.31 0.65 -4.37
N GLY A 69 2.35 0.18 -3.12
CA GLY A 69 2.43 -1.23 -2.78
C GLY A 69 1.09 -1.74 -2.23
N ALA A 70 0.92 -3.04 -2.13
CA ALA A 70 -0.22 -3.60 -1.41
C ALA A 70 0.19 -4.84 -0.63
N GLY A 71 -0.40 -4.99 0.57
CA GLY A 71 -0.45 -6.25 1.29
C GLY A 71 -1.80 -6.91 1.07
N ILE A 72 -1.80 -8.19 0.71
CA ILE A 72 -3.02 -8.98 0.55
C ILE A 72 -3.21 -9.79 1.82
N VAL A 73 -4.34 -9.57 2.51
CA VAL A 73 -4.67 -10.30 3.73
C VAL A 73 -5.81 -11.26 3.44
N ARG A 74 -5.65 -12.52 3.84
CA ARG A 74 -6.66 -13.57 3.75
C ARG A 74 -6.71 -14.37 5.05
N ASN A 75 -7.91 -14.56 5.60
CA ASN A 75 -8.10 -15.21 6.89
C ASN A 75 -7.23 -14.61 8.01
N SER A 76 -7.06 -13.29 8.01
CA SER A 76 -6.19 -12.54 8.91
C SER A 76 -4.69 -12.79 8.74
N GLU A 77 -4.26 -13.48 7.70
CA GLU A 77 -2.85 -13.74 7.39
C GLU A 77 -2.42 -13.01 6.12
N VAL A 78 -1.21 -12.46 6.12
CA VAL A 78 -0.63 -11.82 4.94
C VAL A 78 -0.28 -12.89 3.92
N TRP A 79 -0.77 -12.75 2.71
CA TRP A 79 -0.53 -13.69 1.61
C TRP A 79 0.59 -13.20 0.72
N LEU A 80 1.78 -13.81 0.87
CA LEU A 80 2.99 -13.43 0.14
C LEU A 80 3.05 -13.95 -1.30
N GLY A 81 2.16 -14.89 -1.69
CA GLY A 81 2.26 -15.59 -2.97
C GLY A 81 3.37 -16.63 -2.99
N ALA A 82 3.54 -17.28 -4.15
CA ALA A 82 4.51 -18.39 -4.28
C ALA A 82 5.99 -17.95 -4.19
N ASN A 83 6.28 -16.71 -4.55
CA ASN A 83 7.64 -16.19 -4.65
C ASN A 83 7.83 -14.86 -3.85
N GLY A 84 6.88 -14.47 -3.00
CA GLY A 84 6.96 -13.22 -2.24
C GLY A 84 6.66 -11.95 -3.04
N PHE A 85 5.98 -12.05 -4.19
CA PHE A 85 5.62 -10.92 -5.03
C PHE A 85 4.10 -10.66 -5.11
N ALA A 86 3.31 -11.25 -4.21
CA ALA A 86 1.91 -10.88 -4.13
C ALA A 86 1.79 -9.40 -3.71
N GLY A 87 0.77 -8.71 -4.20
CA GLY A 87 0.56 -7.31 -3.83
C GLY A 87 1.26 -6.26 -4.71
N GLU A 88 1.96 -6.64 -5.77
CA GLU A 88 2.61 -5.71 -6.73
C GLU A 88 1.59 -4.91 -7.57
N ILE A 89 0.50 -4.47 -6.93
CA ILE A 89 -0.62 -3.78 -7.58
C ILE A 89 -0.21 -2.44 -8.20
N GLY A 90 0.80 -1.78 -7.64
CA GLY A 90 1.36 -0.54 -8.15
C GLY A 90 1.88 -0.64 -9.57
N HIS A 91 2.21 -1.86 -10.00
CA HIS A 91 2.71 -2.15 -11.34
C HIS A 91 1.66 -2.70 -12.32
N ILE A 92 0.38 -2.80 -11.89
CA ILE A 92 -0.72 -3.08 -12.82
C ILE A 92 -0.83 -1.91 -13.81
N GLN A 93 -0.81 -2.22 -15.10
CA GLN A 93 -1.01 -1.25 -16.16
C GLN A 93 -2.47 -0.78 -16.20
N VAL A 94 -2.69 0.48 -15.85
CA VAL A 94 -4.03 1.10 -15.87
C VAL A 94 -4.27 1.96 -17.11
N ASP A 95 -3.19 2.41 -17.75
CA ASP A 95 -3.24 3.13 -19.03
C ASP A 95 -2.08 2.70 -19.95
N PRO A 96 -2.34 1.96 -21.03
CA PRO A 96 -1.29 1.52 -21.96
C PRO A 96 -0.56 2.68 -22.68
N LYS A 97 -1.13 3.88 -22.68
CA LYS A 97 -0.52 5.09 -23.23
C LYS A 97 0.07 6.02 -22.16
N GLY A 98 -0.01 5.62 -20.89
CA GLY A 98 0.45 6.39 -19.74
C GLY A 98 1.97 6.56 -19.68
N PRO A 99 2.47 7.24 -18.65
CA PRO A 99 3.90 7.51 -18.48
C PRO A 99 4.71 6.24 -18.23
N GLU A 100 6.01 6.29 -18.54
CA GLU A 100 6.95 5.22 -18.22
C GLU A 100 7.09 5.01 -16.73
N CYS A 101 7.20 3.76 -16.31
CA CYS A 101 7.41 3.34 -14.93
C CYS A 101 8.84 2.82 -14.73
N GLY A 102 9.41 3.04 -13.54
CA GLY A 102 10.73 2.54 -13.17
C GLY A 102 10.88 1.01 -13.23
N CYS A 103 9.76 0.26 -13.23
CA CYS A 103 9.78 -1.19 -13.40
C CYS A 103 10.09 -1.64 -14.84
N GLY A 104 10.12 -0.72 -15.80
CA GLY A 104 10.32 -0.99 -17.23
C GLY A 104 9.01 -1.07 -18.04
N ASN A 105 7.85 -1.04 -17.37
CA ASN A 105 6.55 -1.01 -18.01
C ASN A 105 6.07 0.45 -18.19
N ARG A 106 4.85 0.64 -18.73
CA ARG A 106 4.22 1.93 -18.98
C ARG A 106 2.82 1.96 -18.39
N GLY A 107 2.43 3.13 -17.85
CA GLY A 107 1.06 3.35 -17.37
C GLY A 107 0.68 2.53 -16.13
N CYS A 108 1.66 2.20 -15.28
CA CYS A 108 1.44 1.52 -14.02
C CYS A 108 0.63 2.39 -13.05
N LEU A 109 -0.16 1.77 -12.18
CA LEU A 109 -0.98 2.44 -11.17
C LEU A 109 -0.18 3.49 -10.36
N GLU A 110 1.03 3.19 -9.94
CA GLU A 110 1.86 4.11 -9.14
C GLU A 110 2.15 5.44 -9.85
N ARG A 111 2.07 5.47 -11.18
CA ARG A 111 2.27 6.69 -11.97
C ARG A 111 1.07 7.64 -11.92
N PHE A 112 -0.05 7.20 -11.37
CA PHE A 112 -1.30 7.95 -11.21
C PHE A 112 -1.69 8.14 -9.75
N ALA A 113 -1.55 7.10 -8.92
CA ALA A 113 -1.99 7.09 -7.53
C ALA A 113 -0.86 7.15 -6.48
N GLY A 114 0.42 7.09 -6.89
CA GLY A 114 1.54 7.35 -5.99
C GLY A 114 1.58 8.81 -5.54
N ARG A 115 2.04 9.09 -4.31
CA ARG A 115 2.10 10.43 -3.70
C ARG A 115 2.66 11.48 -4.66
N ARG A 116 3.83 11.21 -5.23
CA ARG A 116 4.47 12.13 -6.18
C ARG A 116 3.64 12.39 -7.43
N ALA A 117 2.96 11.37 -7.94
CA ALA A 117 2.12 11.50 -9.13
C ALA A 117 0.94 12.43 -8.87
N ILE A 118 0.23 12.22 -7.74
CA ILE A 118 -0.92 13.04 -7.36
C ILE A 118 -0.50 14.50 -7.10
N LEU A 119 0.57 14.71 -6.30
CA LEU A 119 1.06 16.06 -5.99
C LEU A 119 1.52 16.82 -7.23
N ASN A 120 2.23 16.17 -8.14
CA ASN A 120 2.65 16.78 -9.41
C ASN A 120 1.44 17.15 -10.29
N ALA A 121 0.44 16.27 -10.39
CA ALA A 121 -0.79 16.54 -11.12
C ALA A 121 -1.58 17.70 -10.51
N ALA A 122 -1.63 17.78 -9.18
CA ALA A 122 -2.24 18.89 -8.45
C ALA A 122 -1.47 20.23 -8.60
N GLY A 123 -0.22 20.18 -9.03
CA GLY A 123 0.65 21.35 -9.12
C GLY A 123 1.21 21.80 -7.78
N LEU A 124 1.23 20.90 -6.80
CA LEU A 124 1.78 21.14 -5.47
C LEU A 124 3.29 20.89 -5.42
N PRO A 125 4.02 21.54 -4.51
CA PRO A 125 5.46 21.33 -4.33
C PRO A 125 5.78 19.87 -3.98
N ARG A 126 6.99 19.41 -4.32
CA ARG A 126 7.46 18.03 -4.01
C ARG A 126 7.48 17.71 -2.50
N GLY A 127 7.62 18.72 -1.66
CA GLY A 127 7.62 18.59 -0.19
C GLY A 127 6.22 18.62 0.43
N ALA A 128 5.17 18.84 -0.36
CA ALA A 128 3.81 18.84 0.16
C ALA A 128 3.41 17.43 0.63
N GLY A 129 2.53 17.38 1.63
CA GLY A 129 1.92 16.18 2.14
C GLY A 129 0.47 15.99 1.68
N SER A 130 -0.16 14.96 2.22
CA SER A 130 -1.58 14.70 1.98
C SER A 130 -2.49 15.79 2.57
N GLU A 131 -2.06 16.43 3.66
CA GLU A 131 -2.81 17.54 4.27
C GLU A 131 -2.89 18.77 3.36
N GLU A 132 -1.77 19.14 2.71
CA GLU A 132 -1.76 20.25 1.77
C GLU A 132 -2.63 19.95 0.54
N LEU A 133 -2.61 18.70 0.08
CA LEU A 133 -3.48 18.25 -1.00
C LEU A 133 -4.95 18.32 -0.59
N LEU A 134 -5.28 17.86 0.63
CA LEU A 134 -6.63 17.91 1.18
C LEU A 134 -7.13 19.35 1.27
N LYS A 135 -6.33 20.24 1.86
CA LYS A 135 -6.63 21.67 1.94
C LYS A 135 -6.84 22.29 0.55
N ALA A 136 -6.00 21.96 -0.42
CA ALA A 136 -6.16 22.44 -1.80
C ALA A 136 -7.44 21.93 -2.47
N CYS A 137 -7.91 20.73 -2.11
CA CYS A 137 -9.18 20.18 -2.60
C CYS A 137 -10.42 20.79 -1.93
N GLU A 138 -10.29 21.30 -0.70
CA GLU A 138 -11.41 21.83 0.10
C GLU A 138 -11.57 23.34 -0.01
N ASP A 139 -10.48 24.06 -0.30
CA ASP A 139 -10.49 25.53 -0.42
C ASP A 139 -10.71 25.96 -1.88
N ASP A 140 -11.93 26.35 -2.19
CA ASP A 140 -12.31 26.84 -3.53
C ASP A 140 -11.52 28.10 -3.96
N ALA A 141 -10.95 28.85 -3.03
CA ALA A 141 -10.11 30.01 -3.31
C ALA A 141 -8.64 29.62 -3.60
N SER A 142 -8.26 28.38 -3.36
CA SER A 142 -6.91 27.89 -3.64
C SER A 142 -6.58 27.94 -5.13
N PRO A 143 -5.44 28.48 -5.54
CA PRO A 143 -5.01 28.45 -6.94
C PRO A 143 -4.79 27.00 -7.47
N HIS A 144 -4.73 26.04 -6.59
CA HIS A 144 -4.56 24.62 -6.91
C HIS A 144 -5.86 23.82 -6.88
N HIS A 145 -7.00 24.39 -6.41
CA HIS A 145 -8.25 23.67 -6.17
C HIS A 145 -8.67 22.75 -7.32
N GLU A 146 -8.89 23.31 -8.50
CA GLU A 146 -9.34 22.58 -9.68
C GLU A 146 -8.34 21.47 -10.13
N ARG A 147 -7.05 21.74 -9.99
CA ARG A 147 -6.02 20.76 -10.35
C ARG A 147 -5.94 19.64 -9.32
N ALA A 148 -6.03 19.99 -8.03
CA ALA A 148 -6.03 19.03 -6.93
C ALA A 148 -7.23 18.08 -7.03
N ARG A 149 -8.42 18.61 -7.26
CA ARG A 149 -9.64 17.80 -7.47
C ARG A 149 -9.49 16.84 -8.65
N ARG A 150 -9.06 17.34 -9.81
CA ARG A 150 -8.81 16.49 -10.99
C ARG A 150 -7.71 15.44 -10.74
N ALA A 151 -6.68 15.76 -9.97
CA ALA A 151 -5.63 14.81 -9.63
C ALA A 151 -6.16 13.66 -8.74
N VAL A 152 -7.01 13.97 -7.78
CA VAL A 152 -7.67 12.97 -6.91
C VAL A 152 -8.64 12.11 -7.73
N ASP A 153 -9.44 12.71 -8.63
CA ASP A 153 -10.36 11.96 -9.49
C ASP A 153 -9.60 10.99 -10.42
N ALA A 154 -8.50 11.45 -11.03
CA ALA A 154 -7.65 10.61 -11.88
C ALA A 154 -7.00 9.46 -11.08
N ALA A 155 -6.58 9.72 -9.84
CA ALA A 155 -6.08 8.68 -8.95
C ALA A 155 -7.17 7.66 -8.59
N ALA A 156 -8.41 8.11 -8.33
CA ALA A 156 -9.54 7.22 -8.05
C ALA A 156 -9.89 6.36 -9.28
N ASP A 157 -9.84 6.91 -10.49
CA ASP A 157 -10.05 6.15 -11.72
C ASP A 157 -8.99 5.05 -11.90
N ALA A 158 -7.72 5.39 -11.71
CA ALA A 158 -6.61 4.45 -11.81
C ALA A 158 -6.70 3.35 -10.74
N LEU A 159 -6.97 3.73 -9.48
CA LEU A 159 -7.22 2.79 -8.38
C LEU A 159 -8.40 1.87 -8.69
N GLY A 160 -9.48 2.41 -9.24
CA GLY A 160 -10.66 1.63 -9.60
C GLY A 160 -10.40 0.58 -10.67
N ILE A 161 -9.50 0.85 -11.62
CA ILE A 161 -9.08 -0.14 -12.63
C ILE A 161 -8.28 -1.26 -11.97
N ALA A 162 -7.25 -0.93 -11.21
CA ALA A 162 -6.35 -1.91 -10.61
C ALA A 162 -7.06 -2.74 -9.54
N LEU A 163 -7.78 -2.09 -8.61
CA LEU A 163 -8.52 -2.75 -7.55
C LEU A 163 -9.68 -3.58 -8.07
N GLY A 164 -10.44 -3.08 -9.06
CA GLY A 164 -11.51 -3.85 -9.69
C GLY A 164 -10.98 -5.13 -10.34
N THR A 165 -9.79 -5.09 -10.93
CA THR A 165 -9.10 -6.28 -11.46
C THR A 165 -8.70 -7.23 -10.36
N ALA A 166 -8.03 -6.74 -9.30
CA ALA A 166 -7.57 -7.55 -8.18
C ALA A 166 -8.75 -8.21 -7.44
N ILE A 167 -9.81 -7.47 -7.15
CA ILE A 167 -11.00 -7.97 -6.45
C ILE A 167 -11.71 -9.06 -7.26
N ASN A 168 -11.84 -8.90 -8.58
CA ASN A 168 -12.44 -9.93 -9.43
C ASN A 168 -11.62 -11.23 -9.49
N ILE A 169 -10.31 -11.16 -9.26
CA ILE A 169 -9.43 -12.34 -9.27
C ILE A 169 -9.37 -13.00 -7.87
N LEU A 170 -9.31 -12.19 -6.82
CA LEU A 170 -9.03 -12.64 -5.46
C LEU A 170 -10.28 -12.85 -4.61
N ASP A 171 -11.42 -12.30 -5.03
CA ASP A 171 -12.69 -12.30 -4.29
C ASP A 171 -12.53 -11.75 -2.85
N ILE A 172 -11.92 -10.57 -2.75
CA ILE A 172 -11.65 -9.90 -1.48
C ILE A 172 -12.65 -8.76 -1.26
N PRO A 173 -13.33 -8.70 -0.07
CA PRO A 173 -14.47 -7.82 0.16
C PRO A 173 -14.11 -6.39 0.58
N ALA A 174 -12.84 -6.12 0.93
CA ALA A 174 -12.46 -4.82 1.47
C ALA A 174 -11.13 -4.31 0.93
N VAL A 175 -11.01 -2.99 0.86
CA VAL A 175 -9.79 -2.24 0.54
C VAL A 175 -9.52 -1.27 1.68
N VAL A 176 -8.30 -1.30 2.21
CA VAL A 176 -7.82 -0.39 3.24
C VAL A 176 -6.82 0.58 2.62
N LEU A 177 -7.08 1.87 2.72
CA LEU A 177 -6.22 2.93 2.20
C LEU A 177 -5.26 3.38 3.30
N GLY A 178 -3.98 3.09 3.11
CA GLY A 178 -2.89 3.42 4.03
C GLY A 178 -1.91 4.45 3.44
N GLY A 179 -0.87 4.77 4.21
CA GLY A 179 0.12 5.76 3.84
C GLY A 179 -0.49 7.10 3.44
N HIS A 180 -0.01 7.72 2.37
CA HIS A 180 -0.54 8.99 1.88
C HIS A 180 -2.00 8.94 1.40
N LEU A 181 -2.57 7.77 1.16
CA LEU A 181 -3.96 7.61 0.74
C LEU A 181 -4.94 7.65 1.93
N ALA A 182 -4.49 7.32 3.14
CA ALA A 182 -5.34 7.27 4.32
C ALA A 182 -6.05 8.62 4.61
N PRO A 183 -5.35 9.77 4.68
CA PRO A 183 -6.00 11.07 4.87
C PRO A 183 -6.92 11.47 3.73
N LEU A 184 -6.70 10.93 2.53
CA LEU A 184 -7.49 11.23 1.34
C LEU A 184 -8.73 10.33 1.19
N THR A 185 -8.95 9.39 2.11
CA THR A 185 -10.05 8.41 2.01
C THR A 185 -11.40 9.10 1.83
N GLY A 186 -11.66 10.19 2.53
CA GLY A 186 -12.92 10.95 2.37
C GLY A 186 -13.16 11.48 0.94
N LEU A 187 -12.09 11.83 0.23
CA LEU A 187 -12.16 12.29 -1.17
C LEU A 187 -12.15 11.13 -2.18
N LEU A 188 -11.37 10.09 -1.90
CA LEU A 188 -11.17 8.96 -2.82
C LEU A 188 -12.33 7.94 -2.77
N ALA A 189 -12.87 7.64 -1.59
CA ALA A 189 -13.84 6.57 -1.42
C ALA A 189 -15.13 6.78 -2.23
N PRO A 190 -15.76 7.97 -2.31
CA PRO A 190 -16.98 8.12 -3.08
C PRO A 190 -16.84 7.86 -4.58
N PRO A 191 -15.86 8.43 -5.31
CA PRO A 191 -15.66 8.11 -6.73
C PRO A 191 -15.19 6.66 -6.92
N LEU A 192 -14.26 6.16 -6.09
CA LEU A 192 -13.75 4.81 -6.17
C LEU A 192 -14.86 3.76 -5.97
N GLN A 193 -15.78 3.97 -5.01
CA GLN A 193 -16.92 3.08 -4.79
C GLN A 193 -17.81 2.99 -6.03
N LYS A 194 -18.07 4.12 -6.71
CA LYS A 194 -18.86 4.12 -7.95
C LYS A 194 -18.17 3.31 -9.05
N ILE A 195 -16.85 3.38 -9.12
CA ILE A 195 -16.06 2.66 -10.12
C ILE A 195 -16.05 1.16 -9.79
N LEU A 196 -15.80 0.78 -8.54
CA LEU A 196 -15.80 -0.61 -8.10
C LEU A 196 -17.17 -1.27 -8.27
N ASN A 197 -18.26 -0.56 -7.96
CA ASN A 197 -19.62 -1.07 -8.18
C ASN A 197 -19.92 -1.41 -9.65
N ARG A 198 -19.22 -0.79 -10.60
CA ARG A 198 -19.37 -1.08 -12.03
C ARG A 198 -18.39 -2.13 -12.54
N ARG A 199 -17.19 -2.24 -11.93
CA ARG A 199 -16.10 -3.10 -12.40
C ARG A 199 -16.05 -4.46 -11.71
N VAL A 200 -16.50 -4.54 -10.46
CA VAL A 200 -16.52 -5.79 -9.71
C VAL A 200 -17.79 -6.55 -10.03
N LEU A 201 -17.63 -7.75 -10.57
CA LEU A 201 -18.77 -8.60 -11.00
C LEU A 201 -19.72 -8.89 -9.84
N ALA A 202 -19.17 -9.19 -8.66
CA ALA A 202 -19.92 -9.55 -7.46
C ALA A 202 -20.54 -8.35 -6.73
N SER A 203 -20.28 -7.09 -7.15
CA SER A 203 -20.65 -5.88 -6.42
C SER A 203 -22.13 -5.75 -6.05
N ARG A 204 -23.03 -6.38 -6.82
CA ARG A 204 -24.49 -6.39 -6.55
C ARG A 204 -24.87 -7.20 -5.31
N TRP A 205 -24.04 -8.15 -4.92
CA TRP A 205 -24.26 -9.06 -3.78
C TRP A 205 -23.27 -8.79 -2.65
N SER A 206 -22.06 -8.35 -2.99
CA SER A 206 -20.97 -8.05 -2.07
C SER A 206 -20.21 -6.83 -2.60
N ALA A 207 -20.69 -5.63 -2.29
CA ALA A 207 -19.99 -4.40 -2.66
C ALA A 207 -18.70 -4.28 -1.84
N PRO A 208 -17.54 -4.07 -2.49
CA PRO A 208 -16.29 -3.89 -1.76
C PRO A 208 -16.35 -2.68 -0.82
N GLN A 209 -15.85 -2.85 0.40
CA GLN A 209 -15.73 -1.76 1.36
C GLN A 209 -14.44 -1.00 1.14
N ILE A 210 -14.46 0.33 1.31
CA ILE A 210 -13.27 1.17 1.26
C ILE A 210 -13.11 1.81 2.64
N LEU A 211 -12.00 1.53 3.28
CA LEU A 211 -11.72 1.86 4.67
C LEU A 211 -10.42 2.65 4.77
N PRO A 212 -10.29 3.63 5.68
CA PRO A 212 -8.99 4.17 6.04
C PRO A 212 -8.21 3.15 6.87
N ALA A 213 -6.88 3.15 6.73
CA ALA A 213 -6.01 2.44 7.67
C ALA A 213 -6.13 3.04 9.08
N PRO A 214 -5.81 2.26 10.14
CA PRO A 214 -5.64 2.80 11.48
C PRO A 214 -4.64 3.97 11.49
N ASP A 215 -4.83 4.89 12.43
CA ASP A 215 -3.94 6.03 12.62
C ASP A 215 -2.60 5.54 13.21
N ASP A 216 -1.60 5.43 12.35
CA ASP A 216 -0.24 5.03 12.68
C ASP A 216 0.71 5.74 11.71
N GLU A 217 1.64 6.52 12.26
CA GLU A 217 2.62 7.26 11.46
C GLU A 217 3.66 6.35 10.78
N THR A 218 3.88 5.16 11.33
CA THR A 218 4.92 4.22 10.88
C THR A 218 4.43 2.78 10.80
N PRO A 219 3.34 2.50 10.05
CA PRO A 219 2.69 1.18 10.07
C PRO A 219 3.62 0.04 9.65
N GLY A 220 4.55 0.28 8.73
CA GLY A 220 5.57 -0.71 8.36
C GLY A 220 6.49 -1.08 9.52
N ALA A 221 6.94 -0.11 10.31
CA ALA A 221 7.78 -0.37 11.49
C ALA A 221 6.99 -1.06 12.60
N THR A 222 5.76 -0.61 12.87
CA THR A 222 4.85 -1.26 13.82
C THR A 222 4.57 -2.70 13.42
N GLY A 223 4.26 -2.95 12.16
CA GLY A 223 4.03 -4.29 11.62
C GLY A 223 5.26 -5.18 11.72
N GLY A 224 6.46 -4.65 11.46
CA GLY A 224 7.72 -5.37 11.64
C GLY A 224 7.96 -5.80 13.08
N ALA A 225 7.70 -4.91 14.05
CA ALA A 225 7.75 -5.26 15.46
C ALA A 225 6.72 -6.33 15.84
N TRP A 226 5.49 -6.24 15.30
CA TRP A 226 4.44 -7.22 15.56
C TRP A 226 4.75 -8.58 14.93
N SER A 227 5.30 -8.64 13.71
CA SER A 227 5.74 -9.88 13.06
C SER A 227 6.72 -10.66 13.95
N LEU A 228 7.73 -9.96 14.51
CA LEU A 228 8.68 -10.58 15.43
C LEU A 228 8.03 -11.01 16.75
N LEU A 229 7.16 -10.18 17.35
CA LEU A 229 6.44 -10.53 18.58
C LEU A 229 5.48 -11.72 18.40
N GLU A 230 4.85 -11.87 17.24
CA GLU A 230 4.04 -13.05 16.93
C GLU A 230 4.89 -14.33 16.93
N GLY A 231 6.14 -14.27 16.42
CA GLY A 231 7.09 -15.38 16.52
C GLY A 231 7.40 -15.77 17.96
N VAL A 232 7.63 -14.77 18.84
CA VAL A 232 7.86 -15.00 20.29
C VAL A 232 6.62 -15.60 20.96
N ILE A 233 5.42 -15.11 20.63
CA ILE A 233 4.16 -15.60 21.19
C ILE A 233 3.88 -17.05 20.75
N ALA A 234 4.18 -17.37 19.48
CA ALA A 234 3.95 -18.69 18.91
C ALA A 234 4.90 -19.77 19.49
N ASP A 235 6.17 -19.42 19.73
CA ASP A 235 7.16 -20.32 20.32
C ASP A 235 8.09 -19.56 21.28
N PRO A 236 7.64 -19.31 22.53
CA PRO A 236 8.45 -18.60 23.52
C PRO A 236 9.75 -19.33 23.89
N ALA A 237 9.77 -20.67 23.76
CA ALA A 237 10.95 -21.46 24.13
C ALA A 237 12.12 -21.28 23.16
N ALA A 238 11.85 -20.95 21.89
CA ALA A 238 12.87 -20.64 20.92
C ALA A 238 13.64 -19.34 21.20
N TRP A 239 13.14 -18.52 22.15
CA TRP A 239 13.67 -17.20 22.48
C TRP A 239 14.21 -17.10 23.91
N ALA A 240 14.23 -18.21 24.65
CA ALA A 240 14.67 -18.27 26.05
C ALA A 240 16.20 -18.47 26.17
#